data_d06c5d160335bd849ca6b467722d5bd2
#
_entry.id   d06c5d160335bd849ca6b467722d5bd2
#
_cell.length_a   1.000
_cell.length_b   1.000
_cell.length_c   1.000
_cell.angle_alpha   90.00
_cell.angle_beta   90.00
_cell.angle_gamma   90.00
#
_symmetry.space_group_name_H-M   'P 1'
#
loop_
_entity.id
_entity.type
_entity.pdbx_description
1 polymer ?
#
loop_
_entity_poly.entity_id
_entity_poly.type
_entity_poly.pdbx_seq_one_letter_code
_entity_poly.pdbx_strand_id
1 'polypeptide(L)'
;MTDLVHFYHCWVDGDWEEPVQEHLAALEAARIPFRARHVVLVGHEDRRMNAWEWYFKRGWRRHDADSGHEEVTINLIRQFAIEYRGINVFYAHDKAAWHRGPDDIHVAWRRNLTEYTIARWRECVNALRTHDIAGPYWLTRENFPNSPDVDTPFFGGNYWWARSDYLRTLPVCASEKHTDAERWIGLGTPTVFSQDPRWPGFLPPLPS
;
A
#
# COMPACT_ATOMS: atom_id res chain seq x y z
N MET A 1 -6.60 15.86 -16.52
CA MET A 1 -5.96 15.47 -15.23
C MET A 1 -6.19 13.97 -15.11
N THR A 2 -5.17 13.17 -14.81
CA THR A 2 -5.32 11.71 -14.67
C THR A 2 -6.16 11.41 -13.42
N ASP A 3 -7.14 10.51 -13.52
CA ASP A 3 -7.96 10.09 -12.38
C ASP A 3 -7.11 9.39 -11.32
N LEU A 4 -7.36 9.68 -10.06
CA LEU A 4 -6.70 9.07 -8.91
C LEU A 4 -7.68 8.14 -8.19
N VAL A 5 -7.25 6.93 -7.89
CA VAL A 5 -8.04 5.94 -7.15
C VAL A 5 -7.22 5.38 -6.00
N HIS A 6 -7.84 5.20 -4.85
CA HIS A 6 -7.19 4.67 -3.66
C HIS A 6 -7.75 3.30 -3.28
N PHE A 7 -6.86 2.37 -2.97
CA PHE A 7 -7.16 1.08 -2.37
C PHE A 7 -6.46 0.96 -1.01
N TYR A 8 -7.21 0.60 0.00
CA TYR A 8 -6.70 0.38 1.34
C TYR A 8 -7.03 -1.05 1.80
N HIS A 9 -6.01 -1.77 2.26
CA HIS A 9 -6.20 -3.07 2.89
C HIS A 9 -6.29 -2.88 4.40
N CYS A 10 -7.30 -3.48 5.03
CA CYS A 10 -7.53 -3.39 6.47
C CYS A 10 -7.80 -4.79 7.04
N TRP A 11 -6.86 -5.30 7.84
CA TRP A 11 -7.00 -6.57 8.55
C TRP A 11 -7.67 -6.33 9.90
N VAL A 12 -8.98 -6.58 9.96
CA VAL A 12 -9.81 -6.21 11.12
C VAL A 12 -9.67 -7.12 12.35
N ASP A 13 -8.95 -8.23 12.25
CA ASP A 13 -8.69 -9.11 13.38
C ASP A 13 -7.48 -8.69 14.23
N GLY A 14 -6.73 -7.68 13.78
CA GLY A 14 -5.64 -7.02 14.49
C GLY A 14 -6.05 -5.74 15.21
N ASP A 15 -5.05 -4.97 15.61
CA ASP A 15 -5.18 -3.65 16.26
C ASP A 15 -5.24 -2.55 15.17
N TRP A 16 -6.31 -2.56 14.38
CA TRP A 16 -6.47 -1.76 13.16
C TRP A 16 -6.92 -0.31 13.40
N GLU A 17 -7.52 0.01 14.55
CA GLU A 17 -8.18 1.29 14.79
C GLU A 17 -7.21 2.47 14.67
N GLU A 18 -6.07 2.41 15.35
CA GLU A 18 -5.08 3.50 15.33
C GLU A 18 -4.47 3.69 13.93
N PRO A 19 -3.97 2.65 13.23
CA PRO A 19 -3.49 2.77 11.86
C PRO A 19 -4.53 3.38 10.92
N VAL A 20 -5.77 2.97 11.00
CA VAL A 20 -6.87 3.48 10.18
C VAL A 20 -7.17 4.94 10.49
N GLN A 21 -7.22 5.31 11.78
CA GLN A 21 -7.45 6.69 12.20
C GLN A 21 -6.39 7.63 11.67
N GLU A 22 -5.10 7.27 11.81
CA GLU A 22 -3.98 8.06 11.29
C GLU A 22 -4.06 8.20 9.77
N HIS A 23 -4.36 7.09 9.07
CA HIS A 23 -4.49 7.09 7.61
C HIS A 23 -5.61 8.01 7.12
N LEU A 24 -6.80 7.89 7.69
CA LEU A 24 -7.95 8.72 7.32
C LEU A 24 -7.70 10.20 7.60
N ALA A 25 -7.09 10.53 8.76
CA ALA A 25 -6.73 11.91 9.09
C ALA A 25 -5.69 12.50 8.11
N ALA A 26 -4.70 11.71 7.71
CA ALA A 26 -3.70 12.13 6.73
C ALA A 26 -4.34 12.40 5.35
N LEU A 27 -5.26 11.55 4.90
CA LEU A 27 -5.99 11.76 3.65
C LEU A 27 -6.87 13.01 3.67
N GLU A 28 -7.54 13.29 4.79
CA GLU A 28 -8.35 14.50 5.00
C GLU A 28 -7.49 15.76 4.94
N ALA A 29 -6.32 15.74 5.60
CA ALA A 29 -5.37 16.84 5.59
C ALA A 29 -4.79 17.10 4.19
N ALA A 30 -4.42 16.05 3.47
CA ALA A 30 -3.79 16.15 2.15
C ALA A 30 -4.76 16.55 1.03
N ARG A 31 -6.08 16.38 1.22
CA ARG A 31 -7.15 16.72 0.26
C ARG A 31 -6.88 16.17 -1.13
N ILE A 32 -6.45 14.91 -1.21
CA ILE A 32 -6.18 14.26 -2.49
C ILE A 32 -7.50 14.07 -3.26
N PRO A 33 -7.59 14.53 -4.52
CA PRO A 33 -8.84 14.48 -5.29
C PRO A 33 -9.08 13.08 -5.87
N PHE A 34 -9.25 12.09 -5.01
CA PHE A 34 -9.60 10.75 -5.45
C PHE A 34 -10.99 10.70 -6.08
N ARG A 35 -11.07 10.13 -7.28
CA ARG A 35 -12.32 9.81 -7.96
C ARG A 35 -13.08 8.67 -7.25
N ALA A 36 -12.35 7.72 -6.68
CA ALA A 36 -12.89 6.61 -5.91
C ALA A 36 -11.91 6.18 -4.81
N ARG A 37 -12.45 5.69 -3.71
CA ARG A 37 -11.73 5.08 -2.61
C ARG A 37 -12.33 3.73 -2.31
N HIS A 38 -11.49 2.71 -2.24
CA HIS A 38 -11.86 1.33 -1.98
C HIS A 38 -11.19 0.86 -0.70
N VAL A 39 -11.93 0.22 0.19
CA VAL A 39 -11.38 -0.49 1.34
C VAL A 39 -11.70 -1.97 1.20
N VAL A 40 -10.71 -2.81 1.43
CA VAL A 40 -10.86 -4.26 1.55
C VAL A 40 -10.73 -4.62 3.03
N LEU A 41 -11.83 -5.07 3.62
CA LEU A 41 -11.91 -5.48 5.02
C LEU A 41 -11.72 -6.99 5.09
N VAL A 42 -10.66 -7.43 5.77
CA VAL A 42 -10.29 -8.85 5.86
C VAL A 42 -10.37 -9.31 7.31
N GLY A 43 -11.10 -10.40 7.57
CA GLY A 43 -11.29 -10.99 8.91
C GLY A 43 -12.74 -11.26 9.24
N HIS A 44 -13.05 -11.42 10.53
CA HIS A 44 -14.39 -11.79 11.01
C HIS A 44 -15.45 -10.73 10.69
N GLU A 45 -16.65 -11.18 10.32
CA GLU A 45 -17.76 -10.34 9.84
C GLU A 45 -18.12 -9.22 10.81
N ASP A 46 -18.29 -9.50 12.10
CA ASP A 46 -18.65 -8.50 13.11
C ASP A 46 -17.60 -7.37 13.19
N ARG A 47 -16.32 -7.72 13.07
CA ARG A 47 -15.23 -6.74 13.06
C ARG A 47 -15.20 -5.93 11.78
N ARG A 48 -15.48 -6.56 10.61
CA ARG A 48 -15.63 -5.84 9.34
C ARG A 48 -16.77 -4.85 9.40
N MET A 49 -17.89 -5.20 10.04
CA MET A 49 -19.01 -4.27 10.22
C MET A 49 -18.62 -3.07 11.07
N ASN A 50 -17.91 -3.28 12.18
CA ASN A 50 -17.42 -2.19 13.03
C ASN A 50 -16.42 -1.29 12.28
N ALA A 51 -15.48 -1.87 11.56
CA ALA A 51 -14.52 -1.13 10.76
C ALA A 51 -15.20 -0.34 9.64
N TRP A 52 -16.24 -0.90 9.01
CA TRP A 52 -16.97 -0.25 7.93
C TRP A 52 -17.59 1.10 8.34
N GLU A 53 -18.01 1.28 9.59
CA GLU A 53 -18.56 2.54 10.07
C GLU A 53 -17.59 3.72 9.91
N TRP A 54 -16.28 3.48 9.96
CA TRP A 54 -15.25 4.50 9.78
C TRP A 54 -15.15 4.99 8.33
N TYR A 55 -15.47 4.13 7.38
CA TYR A 55 -15.32 4.39 5.94
C TYR A 55 -16.61 4.85 5.28
N PHE A 56 -17.75 4.33 5.72
CA PHE A 56 -19.05 4.56 5.10
C PHE A 56 -19.38 6.05 4.94
N LYS A 57 -19.26 6.83 6.01
CA LYS A 57 -19.57 8.27 6.01
C LYS A 57 -18.60 9.09 5.15
N ARG A 58 -17.49 8.51 4.73
CA ARG A 58 -16.44 9.15 3.92
C ARG A 58 -16.51 8.75 2.44
N GLY A 59 -17.58 8.04 2.04
CA GLY A 59 -17.82 7.70 0.64
C GLY A 59 -16.88 6.63 0.07
N TRP A 60 -16.36 5.72 0.91
CA TRP A 60 -15.56 4.59 0.46
C TRP A 60 -16.45 3.49 -0.14
N ARG A 61 -15.86 2.68 -1.01
CA ARG A 61 -16.47 1.45 -1.55
C ARG A 61 -15.91 0.26 -0.78
N ARG A 62 -16.82 -0.56 -0.25
CA ARG A 62 -16.49 -1.73 0.56
C ARG A 62 -16.27 -2.96 -0.29
N HIS A 63 -15.26 -3.74 0.07
CA HIS A 63 -15.02 -5.11 -0.36
C HIS A 63 -14.69 -5.95 0.87
N ASP A 64 -15.15 -7.19 0.91
CA ASP A 64 -14.99 -8.08 2.05
C ASP A 64 -14.26 -9.35 1.66
N ALA A 65 -13.44 -9.86 2.60
CA ALA A 65 -12.89 -11.19 2.55
C ALA A 65 -12.87 -11.79 3.96
N ASP A 66 -13.24 -13.06 4.08
CA ASP A 66 -13.27 -13.75 5.37
C ASP A 66 -11.87 -14.10 5.86
N SER A 67 -10.93 -14.24 4.93
CA SER A 67 -9.52 -14.57 5.20
C SER A 67 -8.63 -14.09 4.06
N GLY A 68 -7.33 -14.10 4.29
CA GLY A 68 -6.29 -13.72 3.34
C GLY A 68 -5.39 -12.65 3.93
N HIS A 69 -4.35 -12.30 3.17
CA HIS A 69 -3.44 -11.20 3.47
C HIS A 69 -3.63 -10.10 2.43
N GLU A 70 -2.63 -9.28 2.22
CA GLU A 70 -2.66 -8.16 1.28
C GLU A 70 -2.94 -8.58 -0.17
N GLU A 71 -2.64 -9.85 -0.57
CA GLU A 71 -2.88 -10.37 -1.92
C GLU A 71 -4.33 -10.25 -2.37
N VAL A 72 -5.29 -10.30 -1.44
CA VAL A 72 -6.72 -10.10 -1.74
C VAL A 72 -6.94 -8.71 -2.34
N THR A 73 -6.36 -7.68 -1.71
CA THR A 73 -6.46 -6.31 -2.18
C THR A 73 -5.65 -6.09 -3.46
N ILE A 74 -4.46 -6.65 -3.53
CA ILE A 74 -3.58 -6.57 -4.71
C ILE A 74 -4.27 -7.18 -5.95
N ASN A 75 -4.93 -8.32 -5.80
CA ASN A 75 -5.66 -8.96 -6.90
C ASN A 75 -6.90 -8.15 -7.32
N LEU A 76 -7.58 -7.48 -6.39
CA LEU A 76 -8.64 -6.54 -6.70
C LEU A 76 -8.11 -5.33 -7.48
N ILE A 77 -6.95 -4.77 -7.08
CA ILE A 77 -6.27 -3.68 -7.80
C ILE A 77 -5.91 -4.12 -9.22
N ARG A 78 -5.36 -5.32 -9.37
CA ARG A 78 -5.04 -5.87 -10.69
C ARG A 78 -6.28 -5.98 -11.58
N GLN A 79 -7.38 -6.54 -11.06
CA GLN A 79 -8.64 -6.63 -11.78
C GLN A 79 -9.15 -5.25 -12.19
N PHE A 80 -9.13 -4.29 -11.27
CA PHE A 80 -9.47 -2.89 -11.55
C PHE A 80 -8.60 -2.31 -12.67
N ALA A 81 -7.29 -2.55 -12.66
CA ALA A 81 -6.37 -2.04 -13.65
C ALA A 81 -6.56 -2.66 -15.06
N ILE A 82 -7.09 -3.89 -15.13
CA ILE A 82 -7.49 -4.52 -16.40
C ILE A 82 -8.69 -3.79 -17.01
N GLU A 83 -9.66 -3.41 -16.19
CA GLU A 83 -10.90 -2.76 -16.61
C GLU A 83 -10.70 -1.26 -16.91
N TYR A 84 -9.86 -0.57 -16.12
CA TYR A 84 -9.70 0.89 -16.16
C TYR A 84 -8.26 1.28 -16.48
N ARG A 85 -8.05 1.88 -17.66
CA ARG A 85 -6.74 2.34 -18.14
C ARG A 85 -6.52 3.83 -17.85
N GLY A 86 -5.24 4.23 -17.85
CA GLY A 86 -4.87 5.64 -17.72
C GLY A 86 -5.21 6.25 -16.35
N ILE A 87 -5.29 5.42 -15.31
CA ILE A 87 -5.58 5.81 -13.92
C ILE A 87 -4.33 5.65 -13.08
N ASN A 88 -4.13 6.54 -12.13
CA ASN A 88 -3.11 6.38 -11.09
C ASN A 88 -3.76 5.80 -9.84
N VAL A 89 -3.20 4.70 -9.36
CA VAL A 89 -3.66 3.96 -8.18
C VAL A 89 -2.72 4.23 -7.02
N PHE A 90 -3.28 4.56 -5.86
CA PHE A 90 -2.60 4.57 -4.57
C PHE A 90 -2.98 3.33 -3.78
N TYR A 91 -2.00 2.61 -3.28
CA TYR A 91 -2.17 1.48 -2.37
C TYR A 91 -1.49 1.75 -1.03
N ALA A 92 -2.20 1.40 0.04
CA ALA A 92 -1.71 1.39 1.41
C ALA A 92 -2.46 0.33 2.23
N HIS A 93 -1.94 0.01 3.43
CA HIS A 93 -2.56 -0.95 4.34
C HIS A 93 -2.40 -0.51 5.80
N ASP A 94 -3.07 -1.21 6.73
CA ASP A 94 -2.99 -0.98 8.16
C ASP A 94 -1.68 -1.51 8.77
N LYS A 95 -0.56 -0.96 8.28
CA LYS A 95 0.79 -1.34 8.71
C LYS A 95 0.89 -1.41 10.23
N ALA A 96 1.40 -2.54 10.73
CA ALA A 96 1.56 -2.87 12.14
C ALA A 96 0.28 -3.25 12.91
N ALA A 97 -0.86 -3.44 12.27
CA ALA A 97 -2.09 -3.91 12.94
C ALA A 97 -1.95 -5.28 13.64
N TRP A 98 -0.95 -6.07 13.28
CA TRP A 98 -0.66 -7.36 13.92
C TRP A 98 0.24 -7.27 15.17
N HIS A 99 0.88 -6.11 15.43
CA HIS A 99 1.68 -5.88 16.62
C HIS A 99 0.78 -5.55 17.82
N ARG A 100 0.85 -6.36 18.85
CA ARG A 100 0.18 -6.07 20.13
C ARG A 100 1.12 -5.25 21.02
N GLY A 101 0.79 -4.00 21.21
CA GLY A 101 1.50 -3.08 22.13
C GLY A 101 2.15 -1.89 21.42
N PRO A 102 2.63 -0.91 22.20
CA PRO A 102 3.26 0.29 21.67
C PRO A 102 4.62 -0.07 21.07
N ASP A 103 4.66 -0.30 19.77
CA ASP A 103 5.88 -0.48 19.02
C ASP A 103 6.20 0.83 18.29
N ASP A 104 7.01 1.67 18.91
CA ASP A 104 7.38 2.98 18.42
C ASP A 104 8.04 2.91 17.03
N ILE A 105 8.74 1.82 16.71
CA ILE A 105 9.44 1.63 15.44
C ILE A 105 8.44 1.46 14.30
N HIS A 106 7.45 0.59 14.45
CA HIS A 106 6.44 0.36 13.41
C HIS A 106 5.50 1.54 13.25
N VAL A 107 5.19 2.24 14.34
CA VAL A 107 4.43 3.51 14.30
C VAL A 107 5.24 4.57 13.54
N ALA A 108 6.52 4.75 13.85
CA ALA A 108 7.40 5.69 13.16
C ALA A 108 7.50 5.34 11.67
N TRP A 109 7.60 4.05 11.33
CA TRP A 109 7.64 3.59 9.95
C TRP A 109 6.34 3.91 9.22
N ARG A 110 5.18 3.56 9.78
CA ARG A 110 3.86 3.89 9.20
C ARG A 110 3.71 5.39 8.93
N ARG A 111 4.08 6.24 9.90
CA ARG A 111 4.03 7.70 9.76
C ARG A 111 4.96 8.22 8.67
N ASN A 112 6.13 7.63 8.55
CA ASN A 112 7.08 7.97 7.51
C ASN A 112 6.57 7.56 6.11
N LEU A 113 6.00 6.36 5.94
CA LEU A 113 5.33 5.95 4.71
C LEU A 113 4.19 6.91 4.32
N THR A 114 3.41 7.34 5.32
CA THR A 114 2.32 8.32 5.14
C THR A 114 2.85 9.67 4.68
N GLU A 115 3.95 10.16 5.26
CA GLU A 115 4.60 11.42 4.84
C GLU A 115 4.97 11.36 3.35
N TYR A 116 5.67 10.32 2.92
CA TYR A 116 6.12 10.20 1.53
C TYR A 116 4.98 9.97 0.53
N THR A 117 3.96 9.21 0.89
CA THR A 117 2.93 8.80 -0.09
C THR A 117 1.66 9.64 -0.03
N ILE A 118 1.30 10.18 1.14
CA ILE A 118 0.08 10.96 1.32
C ILE A 118 0.39 12.45 1.42
N ALA A 119 1.25 12.89 2.34
CA ALA A 119 1.54 14.32 2.46
C ALA A 119 2.23 14.86 1.19
N ARG A 120 3.14 14.10 0.61
CA ARG A 120 3.87 14.43 -0.63
C ARG A 120 3.28 13.80 -1.89
N TRP A 121 2.00 13.47 -1.93
CA TRP A 121 1.34 12.77 -3.03
C TRP A 121 1.55 13.40 -4.41
N ARG A 122 1.68 14.75 -4.47
CA ARG A 122 1.88 15.46 -5.74
C ARG A 122 3.19 15.08 -6.41
N GLU A 123 4.23 14.80 -5.63
CA GLU A 123 5.52 14.35 -6.15
C GLU A 123 5.37 12.96 -6.79
N CYS A 124 4.69 12.02 -6.09
CA CYS A 124 4.40 10.70 -6.62
C CYS A 124 3.59 10.77 -7.92
N VAL A 125 2.47 11.50 -7.92
CA VAL A 125 1.60 11.62 -9.10
C VAL A 125 2.31 12.30 -10.27
N ASN A 126 3.16 13.29 -10.00
CA ASN A 126 3.95 13.92 -11.06
C ASN A 126 5.00 12.96 -11.64
N ALA A 127 5.64 12.15 -10.80
CA ALA A 127 6.61 11.15 -11.23
C ALA A 127 5.97 10.09 -12.14
N LEU A 128 4.70 9.72 -11.92
CA LEU A 128 3.97 8.77 -12.77
C LEU A 128 3.72 9.25 -14.21
N ARG A 129 4.10 10.48 -14.55
CA ARG A 129 4.08 10.93 -15.96
C ARG A 129 5.18 10.29 -16.79
N THR A 130 6.25 9.83 -16.14
CA THR A 130 7.45 9.25 -16.78
C THR A 130 7.87 7.92 -16.19
N HIS A 131 7.31 7.53 -15.03
CA HIS A 131 7.60 6.28 -14.33
C HIS A 131 6.32 5.44 -14.20
N ASP A 132 6.47 4.16 -14.00
CA ASP A 132 5.36 3.22 -13.83
C ASP A 132 4.86 3.21 -12.40
N ILE A 133 5.80 3.35 -11.44
CA ILE A 133 5.52 3.31 -10.01
C ILE A 133 6.30 4.40 -9.26
N ALA A 134 5.76 4.81 -8.11
CA ALA A 134 6.36 5.83 -7.24
C ALA A 134 6.08 5.52 -5.76
N GLY A 135 7.08 5.70 -4.91
CA GLY A 135 6.96 5.47 -3.47
C GLY A 135 8.29 5.66 -2.74
N PRO A 136 8.32 5.46 -1.42
CA PRO A 136 9.55 5.47 -0.64
C PRO A 136 10.22 4.10 -0.68
N TYR A 137 11.53 4.06 -0.42
CA TYR A 137 12.30 2.85 -0.08
C TYR A 137 12.19 1.72 -1.11
N TRP A 138 12.54 2.01 -2.38
CA TRP A 138 12.67 0.96 -3.38
C TRP A 138 13.87 0.08 -3.05
N LEU A 139 13.61 -1.13 -2.57
CA LEU A 139 14.62 -2.09 -2.13
C LEU A 139 15.00 -3.00 -3.28
N THR A 140 16.30 -3.08 -3.52
CA THR A 140 16.92 -3.94 -4.53
C THR A 140 18.06 -4.70 -3.90
N ARG A 141 18.54 -5.76 -4.54
CA ARG A 141 19.73 -6.48 -4.06
C ARG A 141 20.96 -5.58 -3.95
N GLU A 142 21.06 -4.52 -4.74
CA GLU A 142 22.18 -3.58 -4.71
C GLU A 142 22.20 -2.70 -3.46
N ASN A 143 21.03 -2.12 -3.09
CA ASN A 143 20.92 -1.22 -1.94
C ASN A 143 20.55 -1.95 -0.64
N PHE A 144 20.21 -3.25 -0.73
CA PHE A 144 19.83 -4.10 0.39
C PHE A 144 20.45 -5.51 0.29
N PRO A 145 21.80 -5.62 0.22
CA PRO A 145 22.51 -6.85 -0.16
C PRO A 145 22.40 -7.99 0.87
N ASN A 146 22.11 -7.68 2.13
CA ASN A 146 22.10 -8.67 3.22
C ASN A 146 20.73 -9.32 3.44
N SER A 147 19.72 -8.96 2.67
CA SER A 147 18.42 -9.62 2.74
C SER A 147 18.35 -10.78 1.76
N PRO A 148 18.16 -12.02 2.23
CA PRO A 148 17.99 -13.17 1.34
C PRO A 148 16.76 -13.08 0.46
N ASP A 149 15.88 -12.12 0.76
CA ASP A 149 14.55 -12.01 0.22
C ASP A 149 14.41 -10.99 -0.93
N VAL A 150 15.46 -10.30 -1.36
CA VAL A 150 15.38 -9.23 -2.39
C VAL A 150 15.69 -9.75 -3.80
N ASP A 151 15.23 -10.94 -4.15
CA ASP A 151 15.34 -11.40 -5.56
C ASP A 151 14.39 -10.63 -6.48
N THR A 152 13.27 -10.16 -5.94
CA THR A 152 12.34 -9.25 -6.62
C THR A 152 12.34 -7.92 -5.89
N PRO A 153 12.70 -6.81 -6.55
CA PRO A 153 12.66 -5.48 -5.94
C PRO A 153 11.24 -5.09 -5.52
N PHE A 154 11.11 -4.29 -4.44
CA PHE A 154 9.82 -3.86 -3.90
C PHE A 154 9.95 -2.56 -3.09
N PHE A 155 8.81 -1.92 -2.79
CA PHE A 155 8.78 -0.80 -1.85
C PHE A 155 8.70 -1.33 -0.40
N GLY A 156 9.72 -1.02 0.41
CA GLY A 156 9.72 -1.38 1.83
C GLY A 156 8.52 -0.77 2.56
N GLY A 157 7.68 -1.64 3.13
CA GLY A 157 6.44 -1.28 3.80
C GLY A 157 5.21 -1.21 2.92
N ASN A 158 5.34 -1.52 1.63
CA ASN A 158 4.25 -1.74 0.68
C ASN A 158 3.22 -0.61 0.56
N TYR A 159 3.68 0.66 0.61
CA TYR A 159 2.89 1.85 0.26
C TYR A 159 3.41 2.41 -1.05
N TRP A 160 2.53 2.54 -2.06
CA TRP A 160 2.97 2.97 -3.38
C TRP A 160 1.85 3.60 -4.22
N TRP A 161 2.29 4.40 -5.19
CA TRP A 161 1.51 4.88 -6.32
C TRP A 161 1.95 4.15 -7.58
N ALA A 162 1.00 3.81 -8.46
CA ALA A 162 1.31 3.12 -9.70
C ALA A 162 0.31 3.47 -10.80
N ARG A 163 0.74 3.36 -12.05
CA ARG A 163 -0.12 3.50 -13.22
C ARG A 163 -0.91 2.20 -13.44
N SER A 164 -2.22 2.30 -13.70
CA SER A 164 -3.03 1.13 -14.03
C SER A 164 -2.53 0.40 -15.28
N ASP A 165 -1.91 1.13 -16.22
CA ASP A 165 -1.31 0.53 -17.42
C ASP A 165 -0.16 -0.43 -17.10
N TYR A 166 0.61 -0.17 -16.05
CA TYR A 166 1.62 -1.09 -15.53
C TYR A 166 0.99 -2.24 -14.73
N LEU A 167 0.13 -1.92 -13.77
CA LEU A 167 -0.47 -2.91 -12.86
C LEU A 167 -1.21 -4.04 -13.59
N ARG A 168 -1.85 -3.73 -14.70
CA ARG A 168 -2.57 -4.73 -15.53
C ARG A 168 -1.67 -5.74 -16.21
N THR A 169 -0.37 -5.46 -16.36
CA THR A 169 0.61 -6.37 -16.96
C THR A 169 1.15 -7.40 -15.99
N LEU A 170 0.96 -7.15 -14.68
CA LEU A 170 1.46 -8.02 -13.63
C LEU A 170 0.64 -9.33 -13.54
N PRO A 171 1.24 -10.43 -13.11
CA PRO A 171 0.52 -11.68 -12.88
C PRO A 171 -0.46 -11.56 -11.71
N VAL A 172 -1.30 -12.57 -11.51
CA VAL A 172 -2.06 -12.73 -10.27
C VAL A 172 -1.08 -12.83 -9.11
N CYS A 173 -1.35 -12.09 -8.03
CA CYS A 173 -0.55 -12.17 -6.82
C CYS A 173 -0.78 -13.52 -6.15
N ALA A 174 0.30 -14.25 -5.90
CA ALA A 174 0.26 -15.50 -5.15
C ALA A 174 -0.08 -15.22 -3.66
N SER A 175 -0.53 -16.25 -2.96
CA SER A 175 -0.89 -16.20 -1.53
C SER A 175 -0.11 -17.22 -0.69
N GLU A 176 1.04 -17.67 -1.19
CA GLU A 176 1.86 -18.67 -0.50
C GLU A 176 2.59 -18.09 0.70
N LYS A 177 3.02 -16.83 0.57
CA LYS A 177 3.74 -16.11 1.62
C LYS A 177 3.17 -14.69 1.76
N HIS A 178 3.14 -14.15 2.97
CA HIS A 178 2.72 -12.76 3.22
C HIS A 178 3.58 -11.73 2.46
N THR A 179 4.86 -12.06 2.17
CA THR A 179 5.78 -11.21 1.41
C THR A 179 5.49 -11.20 -0.09
N ASP A 180 4.65 -12.09 -0.61
CA ASP A 180 4.32 -12.15 -2.04
C ASP A 180 3.61 -10.87 -2.49
N ALA A 181 2.75 -10.32 -1.64
CA ALA A 181 2.05 -9.06 -1.90
C ALA A 181 3.02 -7.86 -1.95
N GLU A 182 4.04 -7.83 -1.08
CA GLU A 182 5.05 -6.76 -1.07
C GLU A 182 5.90 -6.77 -2.36
N ARG A 183 6.25 -7.97 -2.85
CA ARG A 183 7.10 -8.16 -4.03
C ARG A 183 6.34 -8.03 -5.35
N TRP A 184 5.04 -8.16 -5.30
CA TRP A 184 4.20 -8.20 -6.51
C TRP A 184 4.44 -7.00 -7.42
N ILE A 185 4.59 -5.81 -6.86
CA ILE A 185 4.78 -4.57 -7.62
C ILE A 185 6.08 -4.55 -8.44
N GLY A 186 7.07 -5.35 -8.08
CA GLY A 186 8.36 -5.44 -8.76
C GLY A 186 8.47 -6.52 -9.83
N LEU A 187 7.48 -7.41 -9.98
CA LEU A 187 7.54 -8.55 -10.90
C LEU A 187 7.65 -8.16 -12.38
N GLY A 188 7.16 -6.98 -12.77
CA GLY A 188 7.11 -6.52 -14.15
C GLY A 188 8.27 -5.62 -14.58
N THR A 189 9.35 -5.52 -13.83
CA THR A 189 10.50 -4.63 -14.13
C THR A 189 10.09 -3.17 -14.44
N PRO A 190 9.44 -2.48 -13.48
CA PRO A 190 8.92 -1.14 -13.69
C PRO A 190 10.01 -0.08 -13.80
N THR A 191 9.69 1.04 -14.44
CA THR A 191 10.41 2.30 -14.21
C THR A 191 9.97 2.89 -12.87
N VAL A 192 10.93 3.20 -11.98
CA VAL A 192 10.67 3.51 -10.58
C VAL A 192 11.09 4.91 -10.21
N PHE A 193 10.22 5.65 -9.54
CA PHE A 193 10.56 6.85 -8.78
C PHE A 193 10.57 6.52 -7.29
N SER A 194 11.76 6.46 -6.68
CA SER A 194 11.92 6.31 -5.23
C SER A 194 12.26 7.65 -4.61
N GLN A 195 11.40 8.13 -3.71
CA GLN A 195 11.61 9.40 -3.03
C GLN A 195 12.80 9.36 -2.06
N ASP A 196 12.99 8.22 -1.39
CA ASP A 196 14.20 7.92 -0.65
C ASP A 196 14.63 6.46 -0.99
N PRO A 197 15.76 6.28 -1.65
CA PRO A 197 16.24 4.94 -1.98
C PRO A 197 16.93 4.24 -0.79
N ARG A 198 17.11 4.95 0.34
CA ARG A 198 17.78 4.40 1.51
C ARG A 198 16.76 3.87 2.49
N TRP A 199 17.03 2.68 3.02
CA TRP A 199 16.28 2.17 4.16
C TRP A 199 16.42 3.14 5.34
N PRO A 200 15.32 3.51 6.01
CA PRO A 200 15.38 4.47 7.11
C PRO A 200 16.30 3.98 8.22
N GLY A 201 17.30 4.78 8.58
CA GLY A 201 18.32 4.40 9.57
C GLY A 201 17.80 4.19 10.99
N PHE A 202 16.53 4.56 11.26
CA PHE A 202 15.86 4.27 12.53
C PHE A 202 15.17 2.90 12.55
N LEU A 203 15.01 2.25 11.39
CA LEU A 203 14.50 0.89 11.32
C LEU A 203 15.64 -0.11 11.49
N PRO A 204 15.43 -1.19 12.26
CA PRO A 204 16.41 -2.27 12.30
C PRO A 204 16.60 -2.83 10.89
N PRO A 205 17.80 -3.36 10.55
CA PRO A 205 17.95 -4.11 9.33
C PRO A 205 16.88 -5.21 9.30
N LEU A 206 16.27 -5.43 8.11
CA LEU A 206 15.28 -6.49 7.97
C LEU A 206 15.88 -7.82 8.46
N PRO A 207 15.10 -8.65 9.16
CA PRO A 207 15.60 -9.93 9.63
C PRO A 207 16.12 -10.77 8.45
N SER A 208 17.32 -11.30 8.64
CA SER A 208 17.98 -12.20 7.70
C SER A 208 17.25 -13.54 7.57
#